data_dc52ddd866dea3435b9e346d7903e5d0
#
_entry.id   dc52ddd866dea3435b9e346d7903e5d0
#
_cell.length_a   1.000
_cell.length_b   1.000
_cell.length_c   1.000
_cell.angle_alpha   90.00
_cell.angle_beta   90.00
_cell.angle_gamma   90.00
#
_symmetry.space_group_name_H-M   'P 1'
#
loop_
_entity.id
_entity.type
_entity.pdbx_description
1 polymer ?
#
loop_
_entity_poly.entity_id
_entity_poly.type
_entity_poly.pdbx_seq_one_letter_code
_entity_poly.pdbx_strand_id
1 'polypeptide(L)'
;MGLQSGWKGYSFSLSTVVFLVLILAMAASATERQNNADYRARRVALAKSMEGGALVLFAPTEAEGPNNLFGFRQEDSFYYLTGWSEPGAAVLINSNPYVEIFFLAEHNVTQEKWTGPKLGPESPDAAKVTGFDKVESLDKMHDELLKILPQPRAIVYSDLGSNGLTAPSTGPVEWLRRGNSFPNYVAFRDAKPLIARLRMIKDAGEVQFIKNATNASMAGHVAALKAIHTGISEREISALMQYEFGRRGCERPAYAPIVGSGFYSTVLHYSEDDHIMKDGDVVVMDVGGEFSMYATDITRTAPVNGKFTARQREIYNIVFGAQEAAIKAFQLGKSKLERGPDNDSLYKVAYDYINTHGKDLHRDPLGKYFIHGLGHHVGLNVHDANDPAPLNKGMVFTLEPGIYIPEEKIGVRIEDMFYIDQDGKLVMLTQGLPRTAEEVEAAMKH
;
A
#
# COMPACT_ATOMS: atom_id res chain seq x y z
N MET A 1 -1.60 27.38 74.06
CA MET A 1 -1.14 26.13 73.44
C MET A 1 -1.60 26.16 72.00
N GLY A 2 -0.71 26.59 71.10
CA GLY A 2 -0.99 26.69 69.65
C GLY A 2 -0.27 25.61 68.92
N LEU A 3 -0.96 24.93 68.04
CA LEU A 3 -0.39 23.97 67.10
C LEU A 3 -0.32 24.64 65.71
N GLN A 4 0.89 24.96 65.28
CA GLN A 4 1.20 25.36 63.90
C GLN A 4 1.43 24.10 63.07
N SER A 5 0.57 23.87 62.04
CA SER A 5 0.79 22.89 60.99
C SER A 5 1.51 23.56 59.81
N GLY A 6 2.78 23.21 59.62
CA GLY A 6 3.57 23.68 58.47
C GLY A 6 3.26 22.88 57.21
N TRP A 7 2.74 23.57 56.20
CA TRP A 7 2.65 23.07 54.83
C TRP A 7 3.94 23.43 54.09
N LYS A 8 4.72 22.44 53.73
CA LYS A 8 5.84 22.61 52.77
C LYS A 8 5.29 22.55 51.33
N GLY A 9 5.13 23.73 50.74
CA GLY A 9 4.80 23.84 49.35
C GLY A 9 6.01 23.49 48.49
N TYR A 10 5.88 22.50 47.62
CA TYR A 10 6.84 22.24 46.53
C TYR A 10 6.49 23.19 45.38
N SER A 11 7.31 24.21 45.19
CA SER A 11 7.24 25.06 44.00
C SER A 11 7.95 24.34 42.85
N PHE A 12 7.20 23.72 41.95
CA PHE A 12 7.73 23.34 40.66
C PHE A 12 7.95 24.59 39.81
N SER A 13 9.16 24.81 39.34
CA SER A 13 9.50 25.96 38.51
C SER A 13 8.74 25.87 37.20
N LEU A 14 8.15 26.98 36.75
CA LEU A 14 7.44 27.13 35.50
C LEU A 14 8.30 26.70 34.30
N SER A 15 9.62 26.83 34.41
CA SER A 15 10.61 26.41 33.42
C SER A 15 10.63 24.89 33.18
N THR A 16 10.41 24.06 34.21
CA THR A 16 10.41 22.60 34.11
C THR A 16 9.15 22.08 33.41
N VAL A 17 8.01 22.75 33.63
CA VAL A 17 6.74 22.42 32.98
C VAL A 17 6.76 22.80 31.50
N VAL A 18 7.35 23.96 31.15
CA VAL A 18 7.51 24.40 29.76
C VAL A 18 8.46 23.47 28.99
N PHE A 19 9.53 22.97 29.63
CA PHE A 19 10.46 22.03 28.99
C PHE A 19 9.82 20.62 28.78
N LEU A 20 8.99 20.15 29.72
CA LEU A 20 8.26 18.88 29.54
C LEU A 20 7.16 18.98 28.48
N VAL A 21 6.48 20.14 28.36
CA VAL A 21 5.47 20.39 27.33
C VAL A 21 6.12 20.53 25.94
N LEU A 22 7.30 21.13 25.85
CA LEU A 22 8.05 21.22 24.60
C LEU A 22 8.62 19.87 24.11
N ILE A 23 9.00 18.97 25.05
CA ILE A 23 9.44 17.60 24.67
C ILE A 23 8.24 16.74 24.23
N LEU A 24 7.04 16.94 24.79
CA LEU A 24 5.82 16.28 24.35
C LEU A 24 5.23 16.86 23.03
N ALA A 25 5.54 18.10 22.69
CA ALA A 25 5.10 18.74 21.44
C ALA A 25 5.96 18.36 20.22
N MET A 26 7.14 17.73 20.41
CA MET A 26 7.98 17.24 19.31
C MET A 26 7.62 15.81 18.85
N ALA A 27 6.57 15.19 19.40
CA ALA A 27 6.08 13.88 19.00
C ALA A 27 4.80 13.97 18.13
N ALA A 28 4.63 15.05 17.35
CA ALA A 28 3.48 15.21 16.46
C ALA A 28 3.93 15.10 15.00
N SER A 29 3.61 13.93 14.43
CA SER A 29 3.40 13.62 13.01
C SER A 29 4.57 13.91 12.06
N ALA A 30 5.65 13.14 12.18
CA ALA A 30 6.31 12.69 10.95
C ALA A 30 5.68 11.33 10.59
N THR A 31 5.27 11.13 9.34
CA THR A 31 5.01 9.80 8.80
C THR A 31 6.11 8.87 9.31
N GLU A 32 5.75 7.79 9.99
CA GLU A 32 6.75 6.85 10.50
C GLU A 32 7.56 6.31 9.32
N ARG A 33 8.86 6.24 9.46
CA ARG A 33 9.75 5.66 8.45
C ARG A 33 10.76 4.73 9.11
N GLN A 34 11.27 3.78 8.34
CA GLN A 34 12.38 2.94 8.79
C GLN A 34 13.66 3.78 8.96
N ASN A 35 14.67 3.21 9.57
CA ASN A 35 15.94 3.89 9.72
C ASN A 35 16.71 3.95 8.38
N ASN A 36 17.65 4.88 8.26
CA ASN A 36 18.42 5.08 7.03
C ASN A 36 19.22 3.84 6.60
N ALA A 37 19.60 2.97 7.56
CA ALA A 37 20.35 1.76 7.27
C ALA A 37 19.52 0.74 6.49
N ASP A 38 18.20 0.66 6.73
CA ASP A 38 17.29 -0.22 5.99
C ASP A 38 17.18 0.20 4.54
N TYR A 39 16.97 1.48 4.28
CA TYR A 39 16.95 2.02 2.91
C TYR A 39 18.29 1.84 2.20
N ARG A 40 19.42 2.06 2.91
CA ARG A 40 20.75 1.81 2.35
C ARG A 40 20.95 0.33 1.99
N ALA A 41 20.49 -0.58 2.82
CA ALA A 41 20.57 -2.03 2.53
C ALA A 41 19.83 -2.38 1.22
N ARG A 42 18.66 -1.77 0.97
CA ARG A 42 17.91 -1.93 -0.28
C ARG A 42 18.66 -1.36 -1.48
N ARG A 43 19.29 -0.18 -1.36
CA ARG A 43 20.12 0.41 -2.43
C ARG A 43 21.32 -0.46 -2.76
N VAL A 44 21.99 -1.00 -1.75
CA VAL A 44 23.12 -1.93 -1.93
C VAL A 44 22.67 -3.24 -2.58
N ALA A 45 21.51 -3.79 -2.18
CA ALA A 45 20.95 -5.00 -2.79
C ALA A 45 20.59 -4.76 -4.28
N LEU A 46 19.98 -3.61 -4.58
CA LEU A 46 19.68 -3.21 -5.97
C LEU A 46 20.96 -3.10 -6.80
N ALA A 47 21.97 -2.39 -6.30
CA ALA A 47 23.25 -2.22 -6.99
C ALA A 47 23.92 -3.57 -7.33
N LYS A 48 23.80 -4.56 -6.43
CA LYS A 48 24.31 -5.94 -6.67
C LYS A 48 23.51 -6.68 -7.73
N SER A 49 22.23 -6.38 -7.92
CA SER A 49 21.37 -7.00 -8.94
C SER A 49 21.52 -6.38 -10.32
N MET A 50 22.16 -5.21 -10.42
CA MET A 50 22.45 -4.54 -11.69
C MET A 50 23.63 -5.20 -12.38
N GLU A 51 23.58 -5.28 -13.72
CA GLU A 51 24.67 -5.79 -14.57
C GLU A 51 25.76 -4.73 -14.79
N GLY A 52 26.14 -4.01 -13.75
CA GLY A 52 26.95 -2.80 -13.84
C GLY A 52 26.11 -1.57 -14.16
N GLY A 53 26.76 -0.39 -14.26
CA GLY A 53 26.08 0.86 -14.60
C GLY A 53 25.48 1.60 -13.41
N ALA A 54 24.67 2.60 -13.70
CA ALA A 54 24.10 3.51 -12.72
C ALA A 54 22.57 3.54 -12.79
N LEU A 55 21.92 3.61 -11.62
CA LEU A 55 20.49 3.90 -11.48
C LEU A 55 20.29 5.40 -11.32
N VAL A 56 19.29 5.94 -12.00
CA VAL A 56 18.78 7.29 -11.82
C VAL A 56 17.27 7.24 -11.62
N LEU A 57 16.78 7.73 -10.48
CA LEU A 57 15.34 7.89 -10.23
C LEU A 57 15.05 9.30 -9.77
N PHE A 58 13.82 9.75 -10.04
CA PHE A 58 13.32 11.05 -9.68
C PHE A 58 12.08 10.93 -8.80
N ALA A 59 11.99 11.75 -7.76
CA ALA A 59 10.74 12.03 -7.10
C ALA A 59 9.84 12.87 -8.01
N PRO A 60 8.53 12.63 -8.07
CA PRO A 60 7.59 13.52 -8.74
C PRO A 60 7.65 14.92 -8.17
N THR A 61 7.24 15.91 -8.96
CA THR A 61 7.02 17.28 -8.47
C THR A 61 5.60 17.44 -7.91
N GLU A 62 5.37 18.43 -7.07
CA GLU A 62 4.02 18.71 -6.54
C GLU A 62 2.98 19.00 -7.63
N ALA A 63 3.42 19.54 -8.79
CA ALA A 63 2.55 19.87 -9.90
C ALA A 63 2.12 18.65 -10.76
N GLU A 64 2.77 17.51 -10.59
CA GLU A 64 2.54 16.32 -11.43
C GLU A 64 1.41 15.41 -10.92
N GLY A 65 0.83 15.70 -9.77
CA GLY A 65 -0.30 14.94 -9.21
C GLY A 65 -1.65 15.53 -9.58
N PRO A 66 -2.67 14.71 -9.94
CA PRO A 66 -4.04 15.18 -9.98
C PRO A 66 -4.48 15.55 -8.57
N ASN A 67 -5.32 16.60 -8.45
CA ASN A 67 -5.98 17.08 -7.24
C ASN A 67 -5.65 16.30 -5.95
N ASN A 68 -4.62 16.72 -5.25
CA ASN A 68 -4.04 15.96 -4.15
C ASN A 68 -4.86 16.17 -2.87
N LEU A 69 -6.02 15.52 -2.77
CA LEU A 69 -6.91 15.62 -1.61
C LEU A 69 -6.23 15.30 -0.27
N PHE A 70 -5.23 14.43 -0.32
CA PHE A 70 -4.52 13.95 0.87
C PHE A 70 -3.05 14.44 0.92
N GLY A 71 -2.71 15.49 0.17
CA GLY A 71 -1.33 15.96 0.06
C GLY A 71 -0.46 15.14 -0.90
N PHE A 72 0.81 15.50 -1.01
CA PHE A 72 1.78 14.81 -1.86
C PHE A 72 1.97 13.36 -1.41
N ARG A 73 2.02 12.44 -2.36
CA ARG A 73 2.42 11.05 -2.14
C ARG A 73 3.60 10.72 -3.05
N GLN A 74 4.64 10.19 -2.44
CA GLN A 74 5.86 9.83 -3.16
C GLN A 74 5.62 8.66 -4.12
N GLU A 75 6.44 8.57 -5.17
CA GLU A 75 6.50 7.38 -6.03
C GLU A 75 7.07 6.20 -5.25
N ASP A 76 6.46 5.04 -5.40
CA ASP A 76 6.72 3.85 -4.58
C ASP A 76 8.18 3.39 -4.62
N SER A 77 8.79 3.29 -5.81
CA SER A 77 10.16 2.79 -5.97
C SER A 77 11.18 3.79 -5.46
N PHE A 78 10.90 5.09 -5.62
CA PHE A 78 11.72 6.15 -5.05
C PHE A 78 11.69 6.10 -3.52
N TYR A 79 10.48 6.00 -2.92
CA TYR A 79 10.32 5.87 -1.48
C TYR A 79 10.98 4.59 -0.95
N TYR A 80 10.79 3.45 -1.62
CA TYR A 80 11.38 2.16 -1.24
C TYR A 80 12.89 2.23 -1.05
N LEU A 81 13.57 2.98 -1.93
CA LEU A 81 15.03 3.10 -1.92
C LEU A 81 15.55 4.22 -1.02
N THR A 82 14.72 5.23 -0.71
CA THR A 82 15.21 6.45 -0.06
C THR A 82 14.53 6.76 1.28
N GLY A 83 13.28 6.32 1.46
CA GLY A 83 12.42 6.77 2.56
C GLY A 83 12.09 8.26 2.51
N TRP A 84 12.31 8.90 1.38
CA TRP A 84 12.06 10.33 1.17
C TRP A 84 10.62 10.57 0.75
N SER A 85 9.90 11.40 1.48
CA SER A 85 8.47 11.66 1.27
C SER A 85 8.15 13.03 0.68
N GLU A 86 9.18 13.85 0.36
CA GLU A 86 8.98 15.17 -0.24
C GLU A 86 9.17 15.14 -1.77
N PRO A 87 8.52 16.08 -2.52
CA PRO A 87 8.65 16.16 -3.97
C PRO A 87 10.01 16.70 -4.41
N GLY A 88 10.31 16.55 -5.70
CA GLY A 88 11.39 17.29 -6.39
C GLY A 88 12.81 16.90 -5.99
N ALA A 89 13.05 15.63 -5.71
CA ALA A 89 14.37 15.08 -5.44
C ALA A 89 14.80 14.07 -6.52
N ALA A 90 16.08 13.67 -6.52
CA ALA A 90 16.56 12.59 -7.36
C ALA A 90 17.62 11.74 -6.65
N VAL A 91 17.87 10.53 -7.14
CA VAL A 91 18.90 9.64 -6.64
C VAL A 91 19.72 9.06 -7.77
N LEU A 92 21.04 8.96 -7.53
CA LEU A 92 22.02 8.30 -8.38
C LEU A 92 22.69 7.21 -7.58
N ILE A 93 22.66 5.98 -8.09
CA ILE A 93 23.35 4.83 -7.49
C ILE A 93 24.18 4.14 -8.55
N ASN A 94 25.51 4.19 -8.41
CA ASN A 94 26.41 3.41 -9.26
C ASN A 94 26.73 2.06 -8.64
N SER A 95 26.73 1.00 -9.44
CA SER A 95 26.92 -0.35 -8.94
C SER A 95 28.39 -0.70 -8.67
N ASN A 96 29.32 -0.20 -9.51
CA ASN A 96 30.75 -0.55 -9.40
C ASN A 96 31.64 0.57 -9.98
N PRO A 97 32.49 1.26 -9.18
CA PRO A 97 32.46 1.21 -7.71
C PRO A 97 31.10 1.67 -7.16
N TYR A 98 30.70 1.18 -6.00
CA TYR A 98 29.46 1.62 -5.36
C TYR A 98 29.58 3.08 -4.94
N VAL A 99 28.66 3.89 -5.48
CA VAL A 99 28.50 5.30 -5.17
C VAL A 99 27.02 5.61 -5.06
N GLU A 100 26.61 6.37 -4.06
CA GLU A 100 25.24 6.85 -3.95
C GLU A 100 25.23 8.35 -3.69
N ILE A 101 24.41 9.08 -4.45
CA ILE A 101 24.25 10.54 -4.34
C ILE A 101 22.75 10.85 -4.30
N PHE A 102 22.34 11.65 -3.34
CA PHE A 102 21.00 12.21 -3.28
C PHE A 102 21.02 13.66 -3.77
N PHE A 103 20.04 14.04 -4.58
CA PHE A 103 19.96 15.36 -5.15
C PHE A 103 18.71 16.07 -4.63
N LEU A 104 18.88 17.29 -4.14
CA LEU A 104 17.83 18.16 -3.66
C LEU A 104 17.76 19.44 -4.50
N ALA A 105 16.57 20.01 -4.58
CA ALA A 105 16.41 21.36 -5.09
C ALA A 105 17.06 22.37 -4.14
N GLU A 106 17.59 23.44 -4.67
CA GLU A 106 18.06 24.59 -3.86
C GLU A 106 16.88 25.26 -3.16
N HIS A 107 17.14 25.91 -2.04
CA HIS A 107 16.14 26.65 -1.29
C HIS A 107 15.43 27.71 -2.14
N ASN A 108 14.12 27.72 -2.09
CA ASN A 108 13.28 28.75 -2.67
C ASN A 108 12.38 29.37 -1.60
N VAL A 109 12.89 30.47 -0.99
CA VAL A 109 12.21 31.18 0.10
C VAL A 109 10.79 31.65 -0.27
N THR A 110 10.52 31.91 -1.55
CA THR A 110 9.17 32.29 -1.99
C THR A 110 8.23 31.08 -1.99
N GLN A 111 8.67 29.93 -2.48
CA GLN A 111 7.89 28.71 -2.50
C GLN A 111 7.68 28.13 -1.09
N GLU A 112 8.69 28.24 -0.23
CA GLU A 112 8.64 27.76 1.16
C GLU A 112 7.60 28.49 2.02
N LYS A 113 7.16 29.70 1.62
CA LYS A 113 6.02 30.37 2.25
C LYS A 113 4.69 29.64 2.02
N TRP A 114 4.60 28.84 0.97
CA TRP A 114 3.42 28.06 0.60
C TRP A 114 3.50 26.62 1.06
N THR A 115 4.67 26.01 1.00
CA THR A 115 4.86 24.55 1.21
C THR A 115 5.61 24.20 2.50
N GLY A 116 6.01 25.20 3.27
CA GLY A 116 6.86 25.05 4.45
C GLY A 116 8.36 24.97 4.11
N PRO A 117 9.24 25.03 5.13
CA PRO A 117 10.68 24.89 4.95
C PRO A 117 11.05 23.55 4.33
N LYS A 118 12.00 23.55 3.40
CA LYS A 118 12.51 22.35 2.73
C LYS A 118 13.97 22.10 3.09
N LEU A 119 14.39 20.83 3.07
CA LEU A 119 15.80 20.50 3.19
C LEU A 119 16.52 20.84 1.88
N GLY A 120 17.58 21.67 1.95
CA GLY A 120 18.42 22.00 0.80
C GLY A 120 19.71 21.18 0.79
N PRO A 121 20.41 21.13 -0.34
CA PRO A 121 21.70 20.42 -0.46
C PRO A 121 22.80 21.00 0.42
N GLU A 122 22.74 22.28 0.75
CA GLU A 122 23.68 23.01 1.62
C GLU A 122 23.38 22.83 3.12
N SER A 123 22.26 22.20 3.49
CA SER A 123 21.87 21.99 4.89
C SER A 123 22.92 21.12 5.60
N PRO A 124 23.44 21.51 6.77
CA PRO A 124 24.52 20.79 7.46
C PRO A 124 24.17 19.35 7.85
N ASP A 125 22.89 19.06 7.98
CA ASP A 125 22.36 17.73 8.35
C ASP A 125 21.77 16.97 7.16
N ALA A 126 21.88 17.47 5.94
CA ALA A 126 21.30 16.86 4.74
C ALA A 126 21.68 15.38 4.58
N ALA A 127 22.96 15.03 4.71
CA ALA A 127 23.43 13.66 4.65
C ALA A 127 22.84 12.78 5.76
N LYS A 128 22.75 13.30 6.98
CA LYS A 128 22.17 12.60 8.13
C LYS A 128 20.68 12.36 7.95
N VAL A 129 19.93 13.34 7.46
CA VAL A 129 18.48 13.24 7.26
C VAL A 129 18.16 12.28 6.11
N THR A 130 18.83 12.43 4.97
CA THR A 130 18.59 11.60 3.78
C THR A 130 19.15 10.19 3.92
N GLY A 131 20.23 10.00 4.71
CA GLY A 131 20.95 8.73 4.85
C GLY A 131 21.79 8.37 3.64
N PHE A 132 22.23 9.39 2.88
CA PHE A 132 23.17 9.24 1.77
C PHE A 132 24.56 9.78 2.13
N ASP A 133 25.60 9.17 1.56
CA ASP A 133 26.97 9.60 1.82
C ASP A 133 27.25 10.99 1.21
N LYS A 134 26.56 11.35 0.14
CA LYS A 134 26.69 12.63 -0.56
C LYS A 134 25.31 13.19 -0.91
N VAL A 135 25.11 14.48 -0.64
CA VAL A 135 23.93 15.26 -1.06
C VAL A 135 24.40 16.42 -1.92
N GLU A 136 23.78 16.61 -3.06
CA GLU A 136 24.15 17.63 -4.04
C GLU A 136 22.91 18.37 -4.57
N SER A 137 23.12 19.52 -5.24
CA SER A 137 22.04 20.19 -5.96
C SER A 137 21.62 19.42 -7.22
N LEU A 138 20.31 19.45 -7.53
CA LEU A 138 19.72 18.77 -8.70
C LEU A 138 20.36 19.16 -10.03
N ASP A 139 20.84 20.39 -10.18
CA ASP A 139 21.50 20.88 -11.40
C ASP A 139 22.81 20.15 -11.70
N LYS A 140 23.48 19.59 -10.68
CA LYS A 140 24.72 18.83 -10.83
C LYS A 140 24.52 17.37 -11.25
N MET A 141 23.30 16.89 -11.26
CA MET A 141 23.00 15.47 -11.45
C MET A 141 23.55 14.91 -12.77
N HIS A 142 23.39 15.64 -13.86
CA HIS A 142 23.88 15.22 -15.18
C HIS A 142 25.42 15.07 -15.17
N ASP A 143 26.13 16.05 -14.62
CA ASP A 143 27.59 16.03 -14.57
C ASP A 143 28.12 14.94 -13.65
N GLU A 144 27.47 14.69 -12.51
CA GLU A 144 27.81 13.59 -11.59
C GLU A 144 27.60 12.22 -12.27
N LEU A 145 26.50 12.06 -13.03
CA LEU A 145 26.25 10.85 -13.78
C LEU A 145 27.33 10.61 -14.86
N LEU A 146 27.69 11.63 -15.63
CA LEU A 146 28.71 11.48 -16.69
C LEU A 146 30.08 11.12 -16.14
N LYS A 147 30.45 11.58 -14.94
CA LYS A 147 31.73 11.25 -14.28
C LYS A 147 31.88 9.78 -13.97
N ILE A 148 30.78 9.08 -13.70
CA ILE A 148 30.78 7.67 -13.24
C ILE A 148 30.46 6.68 -14.33
N LEU A 149 29.99 7.14 -15.51
CA LEU A 149 29.66 6.25 -16.61
C LEU A 149 30.93 5.68 -17.27
N PRO A 150 31.11 4.33 -17.28
CA PRO A 150 32.30 3.73 -17.89
C PRO A 150 32.25 3.80 -19.41
N GLN A 151 33.45 3.90 -20.04
CA GLN A 151 33.61 3.74 -21.49
C GLN A 151 34.22 2.36 -21.80
N PRO A 152 33.92 1.75 -22.96
CA PRO A 152 33.07 2.21 -24.06
C PRO A 152 31.61 1.79 -23.95
N ARG A 153 31.19 1.18 -22.85
CA ARG A 153 29.81 0.73 -22.61
C ARG A 153 29.32 1.16 -21.25
N ALA A 154 28.23 1.93 -21.23
CA ALA A 154 27.58 2.33 -20.02
C ALA A 154 26.10 1.93 -20.03
N ILE A 155 25.56 1.59 -18.87
CA ILE A 155 24.14 1.29 -18.67
C ILE A 155 23.59 2.28 -17.67
N VAL A 156 22.48 2.92 -18.02
CA VAL A 156 21.69 3.74 -17.11
C VAL A 156 20.33 3.10 -16.90
N TYR A 157 20.06 2.69 -15.67
CA TYR A 157 18.77 2.20 -15.24
C TYR A 157 17.91 3.38 -14.80
N SER A 158 16.64 3.37 -15.18
CA SER A 158 15.65 4.37 -14.72
C SER A 158 14.24 3.79 -14.80
N ASP A 159 13.26 4.48 -14.25
CA ASP A 159 11.86 4.21 -14.55
C ASP A 159 11.56 4.71 -15.97
N LEU A 160 11.47 3.80 -16.92
CA LEU A 160 11.22 4.12 -18.32
C LEU A 160 9.72 4.15 -18.67
N GLY A 161 8.84 3.84 -17.71
CA GLY A 161 7.41 3.66 -17.97
C GLY A 161 7.07 2.38 -18.73
N SER A 162 5.79 2.12 -18.94
CA SER A 162 5.29 0.88 -19.60
C SER A 162 5.67 0.78 -21.08
N ASN A 163 5.96 1.89 -21.74
CA ASN A 163 6.26 1.96 -23.19
C ASN A 163 7.73 2.35 -23.47
N GLY A 164 8.60 2.26 -22.48
CA GLY A 164 10.00 2.63 -22.61
C GLY A 164 10.22 4.09 -23.03
N LEU A 165 11.29 4.37 -23.77
CA LEU A 165 11.64 5.72 -24.22
C LEU A 165 10.66 6.33 -25.24
N THR A 166 9.68 5.58 -25.76
CA THR A 166 8.73 6.06 -26.78
C THR A 166 7.45 6.65 -26.20
N ALA A 167 7.15 6.41 -24.91
CA ALA A 167 5.97 6.99 -24.28
C ALA A 167 6.09 8.50 -24.12
N PRO A 168 5.00 9.25 -24.29
CA PRO A 168 4.93 10.60 -23.79
C PRO A 168 5.01 10.52 -22.25
N SER A 169 6.17 10.82 -21.67
CA SER A 169 6.41 10.76 -20.24
C SER A 169 6.86 12.11 -19.74
N THR A 170 6.36 12.46 -18.59
CA THR A 170 6.90 13.50 -17.73
C THR A 170 8.03 12.91 -16.88
N GLY A 171 8.90 13.76 -16.35
CA GLY A 171 9.94 13.34 -15.40
C GLY A 171 11.17 12.65 -16.01
N PRO A 172 11.52 11.43 -15.55
CA PRO A 172 12.84 10.83 -15.83
C PRO A 172 13.16 10.65 -17.31
N VAL A 173 12.20 10.17 -18.10
CA VAL A 173 12.41 9.94 -19.54
C VAL A 173 12.53 11.26 -20.28
N GLU A 174 11.83 12.29 -19.83
CA GLU A 174 11.96 13.61 -20.43
C GLU A 174 13.30 14.26 -20.09
N TRP A 175 13.79 14.09 -18.85
CA TRP A 175 15.14 14.50 -18.47
C TRP A 175 16.21 13.79 -19.31
N LEU A 176 16.06 12.50 -19.54
CA LEU A 176 16.96 11.73 -20.42
C LEU A 176 16.90 12.20 -21.89
N ARG A 177 15.80 12.78 -22.32
CA ARG A 177 15.59 13.26 -23.71
C ARG A 177 15.94 14.73 -23.92
N ARG A 178 15.60 15.59 -22.94
CA ARG A 178 15.72 17.05 -23.06
C ARG A 178 17.18 17.50 -22.88
N GLY A 179 17.86 17.73 -23.99
CA GLY A 179 19.09 18.54 -24.03
C GLY A 179 20.31 17.93 -23.36
N ASN A 180 20.18 16.76 -22.76
CA ASN A 180 21.31 16.07 -22.18
C ASN A 180 21.91 15.15 -23.23
N SER A 181 23.02 15.58 -23.83
CA SER A 181 23.77 14.79 -24.79
C SER A 181 24.45 13.62 -24.09
N PHE A 182 23.77 12.47 -24.02
CA PHE A 182 24.44 11.25 -23.57
C PHE A 182 25.34 10.73 -24.68
N PRO A 183 26.54 10.24 -24.36
CA PRO A 183 27.40 9.58 -25.33
C PRO A 183 26.70 8.40 -25.98
N ASN A 184 26.97 8.14 -27.26
CA ASN A 184 26.37 7.07 -28.08
C ASN A 184 26.57 5.64 -27.49
N TYR A 185 27.49 5.49 -26.53
CA TYR A 185 27.76 4.21 -25.88
C TYR A 185 26.86 3.94 -24.66
N VAL A 186 25.93 4.85 -24.27
CA VAL A 186 25.02 4.69 -23.15
C VAL A 186 23.78 3.94 -23.57
N ALA A 187 23.50 2.81 -22.92
CA ALA A 187 22.26 2.05 -23.06
C ALA A 187 21.33 2.34 -21.87
N PHE A 188 20.03 2.52 -22.14
CA PHE A 188 19.04 2.70 -21.10
C PHE A 188 18.30 1.38 -20.84
N ARG A 189 18.06 1.06 -19.56
CA ARG A 189 17.31 -0.11 -19.12
C ARG A 189 16.24 0.28 -18.09
N ASP A 190 15.13 -0.45 -18.09
CA ASP A 190 14.09 -0.27 -17.07
C ASP A 190 14.54 -0.86 -15.72
N ALA A 191 14.45 -0.05 -14.67
CA ALA A 191 14.77 -0.43 -13.30
C ALA A 191 13.64 -1.20 -12.60
N LYS A 192 12.41 -1.07 -13.08
CA LYS A 192 11.22 -1.63 -12.42
C LYS A 192 11.32 -3.12 -12.11
N PRO A 193 11.74 -4.00 -13.02
CA PRO A 193 11.82 -5.44 -12.72
C PRO A 193 12.81 -5.76 -11.59
N LEU A 194 13.90 -5.02 -11.49
CA LEU A 194 14.90 -5.23 -10.44
C LEU A 194 14.35 -4.78 -9.07
N ILE A 195 13.69 -3.61 -9.03
CA ILE A 195 13.09 -3.06 -7.81
C ILE A 195 11.89 -3.92 -7.39
N ALA A 196 11.07 -4.38 -8.33
CA ALA A 196 9.92 -5.25 -8.07
C ALA A 196 10.33 -6.51 -7.29
N ARG A 197 11.40 -7.18 -7.71
CA ARG A 197 11.92 -8.38 -7.02
C ARG A 197 12.32 -8.12 -5.59
N LEU A 198 12.88 -6.95 -5.29
CA LEU A 198 13.21 -6.57 -3.93
C LEU A 198 11.95 -6.25 -3.11
N ARG A 199 10.99 -5.50 -3.68
CA ARG A 199 9.73 -5.12 -3.02
C ARG A 199 8.83 -6.31 -2.70
N MET A 200 8.90 -7.39 -3.49
CA MET A 200 8.12 -8.61 -3.23
C MET A 200 8.42 -9.20 -1.85
N ILE A 201 9.65 -9.12 -1.38
CA ILE A 201 10.08 -9.69 -0.10
C ILE A 201 10.15 -8.57 0.93
N LYS A 202 9.16 -8.49 1.78
CA LYS A 202 9.04 -7.46 2.82
C LYS A 202 9.97 -7.77 3.99
N ASP A 203 10.72 -6.77 4.43
CA ASP A 203 11.45 -6.83 5.69
C ASP A 203 10.52 -6.64 6.90
N ALA A 204 11.07 -6.78 8.11
CA ALA A 204 10.27 -6.71 9.34
C ALA A 204 9.63 -5.34 9.57
N GLY A 205 10.27 -4.24 9.14
CA GLY A 205 9.75 -2.89 9.25
C GLY A 205 8.59 -2.66 8.30
N GLU A 206 8.71 -3.10 7.05
CA GLU A 206 7.64 -3.06 6.05
C GLU A 206 6.41 -3.85 6.53
N VAL A 207 6.62 -5.07 7.03
CA VAL A 207 5.54 -5.90 7.60
C VAL A 207 4.87 -5.20 8.79
N GLN A 208 5.63 -4.45 9.61
CA GLN A 208 5.03 -3.71 10.72
C GLN A 208 4.12 -2.56 10.23
N PHE A 209 4.53 -1.81 9.21
CA PHE A 209 3.68 -0.76 8.62
C PHE A 209 2.41 -1.35 7.98
N ILE A 210 2.52 -2.45 7.25
CA ILE A 210 1.35 -3.18 6.71
C ILE A 210 0.42 -3.63 7.84
N LYS A 211 0.95 -4.15 8.96
CA LYS A 211 0.14 -4.52 10.13
C LYS A 211 -0.57 -3.32 10.75
N ASN A 212 0.09 -2.15 10.82
CA ASN A 212 -0.53 -0.93 11.33
C ASN A 212 -1.69 -0.50 10.43
N ALA A 213 -1.49 -0.48 9.11
CA ALA A 213 -2.55 -0.22 8.12
C ALA A 213 -3.71 -1.23 8.26
N THR A 214 -3.39 -2.53 8.36
CA THR A 214 -4.38 -3.61 8.51
C THR A 214 -5.19 -3.44 9.79
N ASN A 215 -4.55 -3.18 10.93
CA ASN A 215 -5.25 -2.98 12.21
C ASN A 215 -6.18 -1.75 12.18
N ALA A 216 -5.75 -0.64 11.56
CA ALA A 216 -6.58 0.53 11.37
C ALA A 216 -7.80 0.22 10.50
N SER A 217 -7.59 -0.52 9.41
CA SER A 217 -8.64 -0.91 8.47
C SER A 217 -9.62 -1.91 9.07
N MET A 218 -9.15 -2.89 9.82
CA MET A 218 -10.03 -3.81 10.58
C MET A 218 -10.96 -3.05 11.52
N ALA A 219 -10.46 -2.01 12.20
CA ALA A 219 -11.29 -1.20 13.08
C ALA A 219 -12.37 -0.42 12.30
N GLY A 220 -12.05 0.06 11.08
CA GLY A 220 -13.04 0.66 10.19
C GLY A 220 -14.13 -0.32 9.76
N HIS A 221 -13.74 -1.55 9.38
CA HIS A 221 -14.71 -2.61 9.06
C HIS A 221 -15.61 -2.97 10.24
N VAL A 222 -15.06 -3.09 11.45
CA VAL A 222 -15.87 -3.35 12.66
C VAL A 222 -16.83 -2.19 12.95
N ALA A 223 -16.39 -0.94 12.76
CA ALA A 223 -17.26 0.22 12.93
C ALA A 223 -18.38 0.23 11.86
N ALA A 224 -18.05 -0.08 10.62
CA ALA A 224 -19.02 -0.18 9.52
C ALA A 224 -20.08 -1.26 9.80
N LEU A 225 -19.66 -2.49 10.19
CA LEU A 225 -20.59 -3.59 10.53
C LEU A 225 -21.59 -3.18 11.60
N LYS A 226 -21.17 -2.38 12.59
CA LYS A 226 -22.07 -1.86 13.63
C LYS A 226 -23.00 -0.75 13.16
N ALA A 227 -22.57 0.05 12.17
CA ALA A 227 -23.32 1.21 11.69
C ALA A 227 -24.32 0.87 10.59
N ILE A 228 -24.11 -0.21 9.83
CA ILE A 228 -24.95 -0.59 8.70
C ILE A 228 -26.38 -0.89 9.17
N HIS A 229 -27.35 -0.23 8.53
CA HIS A 229 -28.78 -0.46 8.68
C HIS A 229 -29.55 0.02 7.45
N THR A 230 -30.79 -0.43 7.27
CA THR A 230 -31.68 0.06 6.23
C THR A 230 -31.86 1.58 6.30
N GLY A 231 -31.64 2.27 5.19
CA GLY A 231 -31.79 3.72 5.08
C GLY A 231 -30.50 4.52 5.25
N ILE A 232 -29.37 3.89 5.67
CA ILE A 232 -28.05 4.56 5.67
C ILE A 232 -27.50 4.67 4.23
N SER A 233 -26.70 5.70 3.96
CA SER A 233 -26.02 5.82 2.66
C SER A 233 -24.70 5.06 2.64
N GLU A 234 -24.31 4.56 1.46
CA GLU A 234 -23.00 3.97 1.22
C GLU A 234 -21.87 4.94 1.59
N ARG A 235 -22.05 6.22 1.27
CA ARG A 235 -21.11 7.32 1.56
C ARG A 235 -20.88 7.54 3.06
N GLU A 236 -21.91 7.40 3.90
CA GLU A 236 -21.77 7.50 5.36
C GLU A 236 -20.90 6.37 5.89
N ILE A 237 -21.05 5.14 5.38
CA ILE A 237 -20.22 4.00 5.76
C ILE A 237 -18.78 4.21 5.28
N SER A 238 -18.58 4.62 4.03
CA SER A 238 -17.26 4.95 3.47
C SER A 238 -16.56 6.02 4.31
N ALA A 239 -17.25 7.10 4.66
CA ALA A 239 -16.70 8.19 5.49
C ALA A 239 -16.36 7.73 6.92
N LEU A 240 -17.20 6.90 7.53
CA LEU A 240 -16.95 6.33 8.85
C LEU A 240 -15.68 5.46 8.84
N MET A 241 -15.50 4.62 7.83
CA MET A 241 -14.30 3.78 7.71
C MET A 241 -13.04 4.64 7.58
N GLN A 242 -13.05 5.65 6.72
CA GLN A 242 -11.94 6.59 6.55
C GLN A 242 -11.63 7.37 7.85
N TYR A 243 -12.64 7.78 8.61
CA TYR A 243 -12.46 8.38 9.93
C TYR A 243 -11.72 7.44 10.89
N GLU A 244 -12.10 6.15 10.91
CA GLU A 244 -11.45 5.15 11.76
C GLU A 244 -10.00 4.90 11.36
N PHE A 245 -9.68 4.98 10.05
CA PHE A 245 -8.30 4.89 9.55
C PHE A 245 -7.47 6.09 10.02
N GLY A 246 -7.95 7.31 9.77
CA GLY A 246 -7.22 8.53 10.11
C GLY A 246 -6.94 8.68 11.60
N ARG A 247 -7.91 8.36 12.47
CA ARG A 247 -7.69 8.40 13.93
C ARG A 247 -6.69 7.36 14.45
N ARG A 248 -6.29 6.40 13.61
CA ARG A 248 -5.27 5.37 13.92
C ARG A 248 -3.97 5.55 13.16
N GLY A 249 -3.78 6.72 12.54
CA GLY A 249 -2.53 7.13 11.93
C GLY A 249 -2.37 6.81 10.44
N CYS A 250 -3.41 6.29 9.76
CA CYS A 250 -3.37 6.22 8.30
C CYS A 250 -3.47 7.63 7.71
N GLU A 251 -2.64 7.92 6.71
CA GLU A 251 -2.60 9.22 6.05
C GLU A 251 -3.75 9.38 5.06
N ARG A 252 -4.22 8.26 4.50
CA ARG A 252 -5.25 8.23 3.45
C ARG A 252 -5.85 6.83 3.29
N PRO A 253 -6.97 6.67 2.55
CA PRO A 253 -7.32 5.36 2.00
C PRO A 253 -6.26 4.92 0.99
N ALA A 254 -5.97 3.61 0.94
CA ALA A 254 -4.97 3.03 0.03
C ALA A 254 -5.44 3.05 -1.44
N TYR A 255 -6.75 3.06 -1.63
CA TYR A 255 -7.45 3.14 -2.92
C TYR A 255 -8.81 3.81 -2.70
N ALA A 256 -9.53 4.10 -3.80
CA ALA A 256 -10.89 4.64 -3.71
C ALA A 256 -11.79 3.62 -2.98
N PRO A 257 -12.45 4.00 -1.87
CA PRO A 257 -13.34 3.09 -1.17
C PRO A 257 -14.42 2.52 -2.08
N ILE A 258 -14.77 1.26 -1.85
CA ILE A 258 -15.84 0.55 -2.55
C ILE A 258 -16.86 0.13 -1.51
N VAL A 259 -18.02 0.78 -1.50
CA VAL A 259 -19.15 0.44 -0.62
C VAL A 259 -20.38 0.29 -1.49
N GLY A 260 -20.58 -0.91 -2.05
CA GLY A 260 -21.66 -1.17 -3.02
C GLY A 260 -22.76 -2.06 -2.44
N SER A 261 -24.00 -1.56 -2.40
CA SER A 261 -25.17 -2.28 -1.89
C SER A 261 -26.11 -2.77 -2.99
N GLY A 262 -26.83 -3.84 -2.73
CA GLY A 262 -27.80 -4.43 -3.66
C GLY A 262 -27.16 -4.76 -5.02
N PHE A 263 -27.67 -4.20 -6.12
CA PHE A 263 -27.11 -4.41 -7.46
C PHE A 263 -25.62 -4.00 -7.52
N TYR A 264 -25.23 -2.91 -6.86
CA TYR A 264 -23.86 -2.40 -6.90
C TYR A 264 -22.85 -3.27 -6.15
N SER A 265 -23.31 -4.18 -5.31
CA SER A 265 -22.46 -5.24 -4.75
C SER A 265 -21.87 -6.16 -5.84
N THR A 266 -22.46 -6.16 -7.03
CA THR A 266 -22.00 -6.96 -8.19
C THR A 266 -21.05 -6.21 -9.12
N VAL A 267 -20.75 -4.92 -8.82
CA VAL A 267 -19.82 -4.07 -9.59
C VAL A 267 -18.50 -4.01 -8.86
N LEU A 268 -17.45 -4.60 -9.44
CA LEU A 268 -16.20 -4.91 -8.72
C LEU A 268 -15.49 -3.68 -8.15
N HIS A 269 -15.43 -2.58 -8.91
CA HIS A 269 -14.76 -1.32 -8.51
C HIS A 269 -15.76 -0.16 -8.47
N TYR A 270 -16.92 -0.40 -7.83
CA TYR A 270 -17.91 0.65 -7.61
C TYR A 270 -17.42 1.63 -6.54
N SER A 271 -17.15 2.86 -6.91
CA SER A 271 -16.56 3.90 -6.04
C SER A 271 -17.38 5.19 -5.96
N GLU A 272 -18.60 5.19 -6.48
CA GLU A 272 -19.50 6.34 -6.40
C GLU A 272 -20.04 6.49 -4.96
N ASP A 273 -20.28 5.38 -4.27
CA ASP A 273 -20.77 5.32 -2.87
C ASP A 273 -22.00 6.22 -2.65
N ASP A 274 -22.97 6.25 -3.60
CA ASP A 274 -24.01 7.29 -3.62
C ASP A 274 -25.45 6.77 -3.40
N HIS A 275 -25.60 5.45 -3.16
CA HIS A 275 -26.92 4.85 -2.95
C HIS A 275 -27.30 4.77 -1.48
N ILE A 276 -28.62 4.70 -1.26
CA ILE A 276 -29.20 4.40 0.06
C ILE A 276 -29.45 2.90 0.14
N MET A 277 -28.87 2.28 1.16
CA MET A 277 -28.98 0.84 1.44
C MET A 277 -30.42 0.45 1.77
N LYS A 278 -30.92 -0.63 1.18
CA LYS A 278 -32.30 -1.08 1.31
C LYS A 278 -32.39 -2.38 2.12
N ASP A 279 -33.56 -2.57 2.71
CA ASP A 279 -33.89 -3.84 3.35
C ASP A 279 -33.77 -5.01 2.37
N GLY A 280 -33.11 -6.08 2.78
CA GLY A 280 -32.87 -7.26 1.94
C GLY A 280 -31.66 -7.16 1.01
N ASP A 281 -30.98 -6.03 0.91
CA ASP A 281 -29.70 -5.91 0.17
C ASP A 281 -28.55 -6.56 0.95
N VAL A 282 -27.51 -6.99 0.22
CA VAL A 282 -26.16 -7.16 0.77
C VAL A 282 -25.32 -5.92 0.39
N VAL A 283 -24.30 -5.61 1.16
CA VAL A 283 -23.30 -4.58 0.86
C VAL A 283 -21.92 -5.20 0.86
N VAL A 284 -21.16 -4.97 -0.21
CA VAL A 284 -19.73 -5.24 -0.29
C VAL A 284 -19.00 -3.98 0.16
N MET A 285 -18.12 -4.12 1.12
CA MET A 285 -17.23 -3.08 1.61
C MET A 285 -15.79 -3.54 1.36
N ASP A 286 -15.15 -2.93 0.38
CA ASP A 286 -13.77 -3.16 0.00
C ASP A 286 -13.02 -1.85 0.21
N VAL A 287 -12.40 -1.73 1.38
CA VAL A 287 -11.81 -0.47 1.87
C VAL A 287 -10.60 -0.75 2.75
N GLY A 288 -9.46 -0.22 2.34
CA GLY A 288 -8.21 -0.29 3.09
C GLY A 288 -7.56 1.07 3.32
N GLY A 289 -6.79 1.21 4.37
CA GLY A 289 -6.01 2.41 4.69
C GLY A 289 -4.54 2.27 4.26
N GLU A 290 -3.86 3.41 4.14
CA GLU A 290 -2.41 3.50 3.93
C GLU A 290 -1.75 4.07 5.18
N PHE A 291 -0.76 3.36 5.72
CA PHE A 291 0.03 3.78 6.87
C PHE A 291 1.51 3.82 6.47
N SER A 292 2.14 5.00 6.60
CA SER A 292 3.54 5.20 6.21
C SER A 292 3.87 4.69 4.81
N MET A 293 3.03 5.05 3.84
CA MET A 293 3.08 4.61 2.44
C MET A 293 2.69 3.15 2.19
N TYR A 294 2.47 2.31 3.21
CA TYR A 294 2.12 0.89 3.04
C TYR A 294 0.61 0.70 3.07
N ALA A 295 0.11 0.03 2.04
CA ALA A 295 -1.30 -0.28 1.86
C ALA A 295 -1.74 -1.52 2.63
N THR A 296 -3.05 -1.62 2.84
CA THR A 296 -3.75 -2.87 3.16
C THR A 296 -4.98 -2.98 2.27
N ASP A 297 -5.47 -4.18 2.09
CA ASP A 297 -6.66 -4.49 1.30
C ASP A 297 -7.56 -5.48 2.04
N ILE A 298 -8.82 -5.10 2.24
CA ILE A 298 -9.77 -5.89 3.03
C ILE A 298 -11.16 -5.73 2.45
N THR A 299 -11.80 -6.85 2.11
CA THR A 299 -13.21 -6.85 1.77
C THR A 299 -14.03 -7.67 2.76
N ARG A 300 -15.18 -7.12 3.15
CA ARG A 300 -16.25 -7.83 3.83
C ARG A 300 -17.59 -7.58 3.15
N THR A 301 -18.43 -8.60 3.12
CA THR A 301 -19.83 -8.51 2.68
C THR A 301 -20.75 -8.67 3.88
N ALA A 302 -21.77 -7.82 4.00
CA ALA A 302 -22.73 -7.86 5.10
C ALA A 302 -24.18 -7.70 4.60
N PRO A 303 -25.18 -8.27 5.31
CA PRO A 303 -26.58 -8.04 5.03
C PRO A 303 -27.03 -6.69 5.62
N VAL A 304 -27.64 -5.82 4.83
CA VAL A 304 -28.00 -4.45 5.26
C VAL A 304 -28.94 -4.44 6.49
N ASN A 305 -29.82 -5.41 6.62
CA ASN A 305 -30.75 -5.53 7.74
C ASN A 305 -30.23 -6.41 8.91
N GLY A 306 -28.94 -6.77 8.90
CA GLY A 306 -28.32 -7.57 9.96
C GLY A 306 -28.52 -9.08 9.82
N LYS A 307 -29.19 -9.56 8.77
CA LYS A 307 -29.43 -11.00 8.59
C LYS A 307 -29.43 -11.42 7.10
N PHE A 308 -28.56 -12.34 6.75
CA PHE A 308 -28.56 -12.91 5.41
C PHE A 308 -29.84 -13.71 5.12
N THR A 309 -30.42 -13.53 3.94
CA THR A 309 -31.43 -14.48 3.42
C THR A 309 -30.79 -15.85 3.20
N ALA A 310 -31.61 -16.89 3.03
CA ALA A 310 -31.10 -18.25 2.77
C ALA A 310 -30.18 -18.28 1.53
N ARG A 311 -30.53 -17.56 0.46
CA ARG A 311 -29.75 -17.52 -0.78
C ARG A 311 -28.44 -16.72 -0.62
N GLN A 312 -28.50 -15.55 0.03
CA GLN A 312 -27.30 -14.77 0.33
C GLN A 312 -26.32 -15.56 1.19
N ARG A 313 -26.81 -16.25 2.21
CA ARG A 313 -25.98 -17.11 3.06
C ARG A 313 -25.37 -18.27 2.29
N GLU A 314 -26.11 -18.90 1.37
CA GLU A 314 -25.59 -19.94 0.49
C GLU A 314 -24.39 -19.43 -0.31
N ILE A 315 -24.56 -18.31 -1.03
CA ILE A 315 -23.48 -17.68 -1.82
C ILE A 315 -22.31 -17.27 -0.93
N TYR A 316 -22.58 -16.64 0.23
CA TYR A 316 -21.57 -16.25 1.20
C TYR A 316 -20.72 -17.43 1.65
N ASN A 317 -21.35 -18.53 2.03
CA ASN A 317 -20.67 -19.73 2.50
C ASN A 317 -19.84 -20.40 1.40
N ILE A 318 -20.26 -20.31 0.14
CA ILE A 318 -19.47 -20.81 -1.00
C ILE A 318 -18.20 -19.95 -1.19
N VAL A 319 -18.30 -18.63 -1.12
CA VAL A 319 -17.15 -17.73 -1.20
C VAL A 319 -16.20 -17.98 -0.02
N PHE A 320 -16.72 -18.06 1.20
CA PHE A 320 -15.94 -18.39 2.39
C PHE A 320 -15.23 -19.74 2.25
N GLY A 321 -15.95 -20.78 1.79
CA GLY A 321 -15.37 -22.10 1.57
C GLY A 321 -14.29 -22.12 0.48
N ALA A 322 -14.41 -21.29 -0.55
CA ALA A 322 -13.40 -21.15 -1.59
C ALA A 322 -12.10 -20.52 -1.05
N GLN A 323 -12.21 -19.51 -0.18
CA GLN A 323 -11.06 -18.91 0.49
C GLN A 323 -10.38 -19.95 1.41
N GLU A 324 -11.15 -20.68 2.24
CA GLU A 324 -10.62 -21.73 3.10
C GLU A 324 -9.92 -22.85 2.30
N ALA A 325 -10.48 -23.23 1.14
CA ALA A 325 -9.87 -24.23 0.27
C ALA A 325 -8.50 -23.74 -0.26
N ALA A 326 -8.40 -22.46 -0.67
CA ALA A 326 -7.15 -21.87 -1.12
C ALA A 326 -6.12 -21.79 0.03
N ILE A 327 -6.52 -21.34 1.22
CA ILE A 327 -5.65 -21.30 2.41
C ILE A 327 -5.11 -22.71 2.72
N LYS A 328 -5.96 -23.71 2.72
CA LYS A 328 -5.58 -25.11 3.02
C LYS A 328 -4.67 -25.71 1.95
N ALA A 329 -4.81 -25.28 0.69
CA ALA A 329 -3.99 -25.78 -0.42
C ALA A 329 -2.62 -25.14 -0.48
N PHE A 330 -2.37 -24.06 0.27
CA PHE A 330 -1.09 -23.33 0.24
C PHE A 330 0.11 -24.24 0.54
N GLN A 331 1.13 -24.13 -0.30
CA GLN A 331 2.42 -24.80 -0.15
C GLN A 331 3.54 -23.81 -0.45
N LEU A 332 4.39 -23.56 0.54
CA LEU A 332 5.56 -22.68 0.43
C LEU A 332 6.45 -23.07 -0.77
N GLY A 333 6.83 -22.09 -1.59
CA GLY A 333 7.73 -22.25 -2.73
C GLY A 333 7.12 -23.00 -3.92
N LYS A 334 5.79 -23.30 -3.88
CA LYS A 334 5.07 -23.95 -4.98
C LYS A 334 3.83 -23.17 -5.41
N SER A 335 3.00 -22.79 -4.44
CA SER A 335 1.72 -22.13 -4.73
C SER A 335 1.89 -20.79 -5.44
N LYS A 336 0.97 -20.48 -6.34
CA LYS A 336 0.89 -19.25 -7.12
C LYS A 336 -0.50 -18.63 -7.02
N LEU A 337 -0.61 -17.32 -7.15
CA LEU A 337 -1.88 -16.59 -7.18
C LEU A 337 -2.54 -16.61 -8.55
N GLU A 338 -1.73 -16.67 -9.60
CA GLU A 338 -2.15 -16.53 -10.99
C GLU A 338 -3.09 -17.66 -11.44
N ARG A 339 -3.91 -17.34 -12.44
CA ARG A 339 -4.73 -18.34 -13.15
C ARG A 339 -3.80 -19.34 -13.84
N GLY A 340 -4.07 -20.63 -13.63
CA GLY A 340 -3.30 -21.70 -14.26
C GLY A 340 -4.05 -23.03 -14.21
N PRO A 341 -3.69 -23.97 -15.06
CA PRO A 341 -4.33 -25.30 -15.11
C PRO A 341 -3.86 -26.23 -13.98
N ASP A 342 -2.73 -25.89 -13.36
CA ASP A 342 -2.04 -26.77 -12.41
C ASP A 342 -2.58 -26.61 -10.99
N ASN A 343 -2.37 -27.62 -10.15
CA ASN A 343 -2.84 -27.63 -8.76
C ASN A 343 -1.98 -26.72 -7.84
N ASP A 344 -0.92 -26.11 -8.34
CA ASP A 344 -0.15 -25.07 -7.64
C ASP A 344 -0.83 -23.69 -7.73
N SER A 345 -1.79 -23.51 -8.63
CA SER A 345 -2.62 -22.31 -8.72
C SER A 345 -3.69 -22.30 -7.63
N LEU A 346 -3.56 -21.40 -6.66
CA LEU A 346 -4.59 -21.19 -5.63
C LEU A 346 -5.89 -20.66 -6.24
N TYR A 347 -5.78 -19.87 -7.35
CA TYR A 347 -6.97 -19.47 -8.12
C TYR A 347 -7.78 -20.70 -8.59
N LYS A 348 -7.10 -21.68 -9.17
CA LYS A 348 -7.78 -22.89 -9.65
C LYS A 348 -8.52 -23.62 -8.51
N VAL A 349 -7.90 -23.73 -7.35
CA VAL A 349 -8.50 -24.35 -6.17
C VAL A 349 -9.79 -23.64 -5.75
N ALA A 350 -9.74 -22.29 -5.65
CA ALA A 350 -10.90 -21.48 -5.30
C ALA A 350 -11.99 -21.55 -6.38
N TYR A 351 -11.60 -21.46 -7.66
CA TYR A 351 -12.53 -21.58 -8.80
C TYR A 351 -13.25 -22.93 -8.84
N ASP A 352 -12.50 -24.03 -8.69
CA ASP A 352 -13.08 -25.38 -8.70
C ASP A 352 -14.04 -25.57 -7.52
N TYR A 353 -13.71 -25.02 -6.36
CA TYR A 353 -14.60 -25.02 -5.21
C TYR A 353 -15.92 -24.30 -5.53
N ILE A 354 -15.88 -23.07 -6.01
CA ILE A 354 -17.05 -22.27 -6.39
C ILE A 354 -17.86 -23.02 -7.47
N ASN A 355 -17.19 -23.57 -8.48
CA ASN A 355 -17.81 -24.20 -9.64
C ASN A 355 -18.55 -25.51 -9.29
N THR A 356 -18.20 -26.14 -8.17
CA THR A 356 -18.77 -27.43 -7.76
C THR A 356 -19.78 -27.33 -6.61
N HIS A 357 -19.79 -26.22 -5.83
CA HIS A 357 -20.58 -26.12 -4.59
C HIS A 357 -21.89 -25.34 -4.70
N GLY A 358 -22.22 -24.79 -5.87
CA GLY A 358 -23.47 -24.07 -6.03
C GLY A 358 -23.95 -23.97 -7.48
N LYS A 359 -25.17 -23.53 -7.63
CA LYS A 359 -25.83 -23.32 -8.92
C LYS A 359 -26.51 -21.96 -8.95
N ASP A 360 -26.58 -21.34 -10.14
CA ASP A 360 -27.41 -20.18 -10.37
C ASP A 360 -28.90 -20.53 -10.55
N LEU A 361 -29.73 -19.54 -10.86
CA LEU A 361 -31.16 -19.71 -11.11
C LEU A 361 -31.45 -20.61 -12.32
N HIS A 362 -30.52 -20.78 -13.24
CA HIS A 362 -30.59 -21.62 -14.42
C HIS A 362 -30.02 -23.03 -14.19
N ARG A 363 -29.57 -23.32 -12.98
CA ARG A 363 -28.87 -24.55 -12.56
C ARG A 363 -27.48 -24.71 -13.16
N ASP A 364 -26.86 -23.62 -13.67
CA ASP A 364 -25.47 -23.60 -14.12
C ASP A 364 -24.50 -23.48 -12.95
N PRO A 365 -23.29 -24.01 -13.06
CA PRO A 365 -22.24 -23.82 -12.06
C PRO A 365 -21.89 -22.33 -11.84
N LEU A 366 -21.55 -21.98 -10.59
CA LEU A 366 -21.26 -20.57 -10.20
C LEU A 366 -19.89 -20.08 -10.63
N GLY A 367 -19.00 -20.93 -11.14
CA GLY A 367 -17.64 -20.51 -11.55
C GLY A 367 -17.63 -19.35 -12.56
N LYS A 368 -18.66 -19.24 -13.42
CA LYS A 368 -18.79 -18.12 -14.39
C LYS A 368 -18.96 -16.74 -13.73
N TYR A 369 -19.32 -16.68 -12.46
CA TYR A 369 -19.48 -15.45 -11.70
C TYR A 369 -18.26 -15.09 -10.86
N PHE A 370 -17.20 -15.91 -10.87
CA PHE A 370 -15.88 -15.56 -10.30
C PHE A 370 -15.00 -15.03 -11.43
N ILE A 371 -15.06 -13.72 -11.66
CA ILE A 371 -14.60 -13.06 -12.89
C ILE A 371 -13.23 -12.36 -12.76
N HIS A 372 -12.66 -12.25 -11.56
CA HIS A 372 -11.34 -11.64 -11.28
C HIS A 372 -10.29 -12.65 -10.81
N GLY A 373 -9.09 -12.21 -10.47
CA GLY A 373 -8.02 -13.02 -9.87
C GLY A 373 -8.37 -13.47 -8.45
N LEU A 374 -7.60 -14.40 -7.91
CA LEU A 374 -7.80 -14.81 -6.50
C LEU A 374 -7.15 -13.85 -5.52
N GLY A 375 -6.17 -13.07 -5.97
CA GLY A 375 -5.45 -12.15 -5.12
C GLY A 375 -4.23 -11.54 -5.82
N HIS A 376 -3.58 -10.63 -5.14
CA HIS A 376 -2.42 -9.89 -5.60
C HIS A 376 -1.46 -9.58 -4.46
N HIS A 377 -0.22 -9.23 -4.78
CA HIS A 377 0.74 -8.75 -3.79
C HIS A 377 0.33 -7.37 -3.28
N VAL A 378 0.61 -7.11 -2.00
CA VAL A 378 0.36 -5.82 -1.32
C VAL A 378 1.64 -5.32 -0.67
N GLY A 379 1.86 -4.01 -0.70
CA GLY A 379 3.02 -3.35 -0.09
C GLY A 379 2.89 -1.84 -0.11
N LEU A 380 3.82 -1.14 -0.76
CA LEU A 380 3.73 0.30 -1.00
C LEU A 380 2.56 0.67 -1.91
N ASN A 381 2.11 -0.27 -2.73
CA ASN A 381 0.90 -0.14 -3.52
C ASN A 381 -0.08 -1.24 -3.13
N VAL A 382 -1.38 -0.98 -3.25
CA VAL A 382 -2.40 -2.00 -3.03
C VAL A 382 -2.22 -3.16 -4.01
N HIS A 383 -2.00 -2.89 -5.29
CA HIS A 383 -1.53 -3.86 -6.28
C HIS A 383 0.00 -3.70 -6.43
N ASP A 384 0.74 -4.27 -5.49
CA ASP A 384 2.18 -4.05 -5.39
C ASP A 384 2.97 -4.71 -6.53
N ALA A 385 4.21 -4.25 -6.67
CA ALA A 385 5.14 -4.78 -7.64
C ALA A 385 5.24 -6.31 -7.57
N ASN A 386 5.14 -6.95 -8.71
CA ASN A 386 5.11 -8.40 -8.86
C ASN A 386 6.08 -8.85 -9.96
N ASP A 387 6.77 -9.97 -9.70
CA ASP A 387 7.49 -10.76 -10.70
C ASP A 387 6.92 -12.18 -10.57
N PRO A 388 6.36 -12.79 -11.64
CA PRO A 388 5.72 -14.11 -11.56
C PRO A 388 6.64 -15.15 -10.93
N ALA A 389 6.32 -15.55 -9.71
CA ALA A 389 7.10 -16.51 -8.93
C ALA A 389 6.19 -17.24 -7.94
N PRO A 390 6.54 -18.46 -7.50
CA PRO A 390 5.84 -19.11 -6.41
C PRO A 390 5.91 -18.30 -5.12
N LEU A 391 4.83 -18.34 -4.34
CA LEU A 391 4.71 -17.68 -3.05
C LEU A 391 5.80 -18.16 -2.09
N ASN A 392 6.53 -17.21 -1.47
CA ASN A 392 7.68 -17.51 -0.63
C ASN A 392 7.73 -16.59 0.61
N LYS A 393 8.67 -16.89 1.52
CA LYS A 393 8.91 -16.13 2.77
C LYS A 393 9.06 -14.64 2.51
N GLY A 394 8.48 -13.82 3.36
CA GLY A 394 8.49 -12.36 3.25
C GLY A 394 7.43 -11.77 2.32
N MET A 395 6.71 -12.58 1.56
CA MET A 395 5.65 -12.09 0.67
C MET A 395 4.39 -11.76 1.46
N VAL A 396 3.71 -10.67 1.05
CA VAL A 396 2.40 -10.24 1.53
C VAL A 396 1.45 -10.16 0.34
N PHE A 397 0.24 -10.71 0.49
CA PHE A 397 -0.73 -10.82 -0.58
C PHE A 397 -2.15 -10.98 -0.04
N THR A 398 -3.16 -10.83 -0.92
CA THR A 398 -4.57 -11.06 -0.63
C THR A 398 -5.02 -12.45 -1.07
N LEU A 399 -6.09 -12.95 -0.45
CA LEU A 399 -6.95 -14.01 -0.99
C LEU A 399 -8.39 -13.51 -0.91
N GLU A 400 -9.01 -13.30 -2.07
CA GLU A 400 -10.26 -12.53 -2.23
C GLU A 400 -11.26 -13.19 -3.18
N PRO A 401 -11.62 -14.45 -3.04
CA PRO A 401 -12.63 -15.03 -3.92
C PRO A 401 -13.93 -14.25 -3.85
N GLY A 402 -14.64 -14.15 -4.99
CA GLY A 402 -15.93 -13.48 -5.07
C GLY A 402 -16.90 -14.13 -6.05
N ILE A 403 -18.19 -13.95 -5.81
CA ILE A 403 -19.28 -14.36 -6.69
C ILE A 403 -20.19 -13.15 -6.90
N TYR A 404 -20.46 -12.80 -8.16
CA TYR A 404 -21.23 -11.62 -8.53
C TYR A 404 -22.35 -12.00 -9.49
N ILE A 405 -23.62 -12.02 -9.00
CA ILE A 405 -24.82 -12.45 -9.73
C ILE A 405 -25.74 -11.25 -9.91
N PRO A 406 -25.62 -10.46 -11.01
CA PRO A 406 -26.40 -9.25 -11.24
C PRO A 406 -27.90 -9.50 -11.25
N GLU A 407 -28.34 -10.65 -11.78
CA GLU A 407 -29.75 -11.04 -11.89
C GLU A 407 -30.40 -11.23 -10.51
N GLU A 408 -29.61 -11.67 -9.53
CA GLU A 408 -30.04 -11.84 -8.15
C GLU A 408 -29.71 -10.62 -7.27
N LYS A 409 -28.96 -9.64 -7.80
CA LYS A 409 -28.40 -8.47 -7.07
C LYS A 409 -27.59 -8.91 -5.85
N ILE A 410 -26.83 -9.98 -6.00
CA ILE A 410 -25.99 -10.57 -4.96
C ILE A 410 -24.54 -10.53 -5.43
N GLY A 411 -23.74 -9.68 -4.80
CA GLY A 411 -22.28 -9.71 -4.87
C GLY A 411 -21.72 -10.08 -3.51
N VAL A 412 -20.80 -11.03 -3.47
CA VAL A 412 -20.09 -11.42 -2.25
C VAL A 412 -18.61 -11.52 -2.56
N ARG A 413 -17.80 -10.78 -1.83
CA ARG A 413 -16.34 -10.94 -1.75
C ARG A 413 -15.92 -11.01 -0.29
N ILE A 414 -15.01 -11.94 0.01
CA ILE A 414 -14.36 -12.06 1.32
C ILE A 414 -12.87 -12.03 1.04
N GLU A 415 -12.20 -11.01 1.56
CA GLU A 415 -10.79 -10.76 1.34
C GLU A 415 -10.04 -10.60 2.64
N ASP A 416 -8.93 -11.27 2.72
CA ASP A 416 -8.02 -11.20 3.83
C ASP A 416 -6.58 -11.02 3.36
N MET A 417 -5.80 -10.31 4.18
CA MET A 417 -4.36 -10.11 4.01
C MET A 417 -3.58 -11.27 4.60
N PHE A 418 -2.61 -11.76 3.85
CA PHE A 418 -1.72 -12.85 4.27
C PHE A 418 -0.25 -12.45 4.18
N TYR A 419 0.53 -12.95 5.10
CA TYR A 419 1.99 -12.82 5.16
C TYR A 419 2.62 -14.20 5.33
N ILE A 420 3.66 -14.51 4.57
CA ILE A 420 4.45 -15.72 4.78
C ILE A 420 5.66 -15.35 5.67
N ASP A 421 5.65 -15.83 6.90
CA ASP A 421 6.69 -15.50 7.87
C ASP A 421 8.06 -16.17 7.58
N GLN A 422 9.04 -15.87 8.40
CA GLN A 422 10.40 -16.40 8.23
C GLN A 422 10.51 -17.90 8.50
N ASP A 423 9.52 -18.50 9.16
CA ASP A 423 9.41 -19.95 9.34
C ASP A 423 8.69 -20.64 8.18
N GLY A 424 8.14 -19.85 7.24
CA GLY A 424 7.39 -20.32 6.08
C GLY A 424 5.91 -20.59 6.36
N LYS A 425 5.40 -20.12 7.49
CA LYS A 425 3.99 -20.24 7.87
C LYS A 425 3.18 -19.13 7.21
N LEU A 426 2.02 -19.51 6.66
CA LEU A 426 1.02 -18.56 6.20
C LEU A 426 0.30 -17.93 7.41
N VAL A 427 0.46 -16.62 7.59
CA VAL A 427 -0.13 -15.84 8.68
C VAL A 427 -1.20 -14.92 8.12
N MET A 428 -2.43 -15.03 8.60
CA MET A 428 -3.51 -14.11 8.28
C MET A 428 -3.34 -12.84 9.11
N LEU A 429 -3.09 -11.70 8.47
CA LEU A 429 -2.91 -10.40 9.14
C LEU A 429 -4.25 -9.82 9.64
N THR A 430 -5.35 -10.18 8.99
CA THR A 430 -6.73 -9.78 9.32
C THR A 430 -7.40 -10.68 10.36
N GLN A 431 -6.64 -11.53 11.04
CA GLN A 431 -7.19 -12.43 12.05
C GLN A 431 -7.95 -11.67 13.14
N GLY A 432 -9.18 -12.12 13.43
CA GLY A 432 -10.08 -11.51 14.41
C GLY A 432 -11.12 -10.56 13.83
N LEU A 433 -11.03 -10.21 12.54
CA LEU A 433 -12.13 -9.56 11.84
C LEU A 433 -13.22 -10.59 11.51
N PRO A 434 -14.52 -10.33 11.78
CA PRO A 434 -15.61 -11.23 11.44
C PRO A 434 -15.54 -11.72 9.99
N ARG A 435 -15.62 -13.05 9.80
CA ARG A 435 -15.36 -13.68 8.50
C ARG A 435 -16.42 -14.70 8.08
N THR A 436 -16.98 -15.47 9.03
CA THR A 436 -18.13 -16.33 8.75
C THR A 436 -19.43 -15.52 8.73
N ALA A 437 -20.47 -16.03 8.06
CA ALA A 437 -21.77 -15.36 8.04
C ALA A 437 -22.33 -15.13 9.45
N GLU A 438 -22.12 -16.08 10.36
CA GLU A 438 -22.53 -16.00 11.76
C GLU A 438 -21.78 -14.91 12.53
N GLU A 439 -20.46 -14.79 12.33
CA GLU A 439 -19.64 -13.74 12.96
C GLU A 439 -20.03 -12.35 12.47
N VAL A 440 -20.28 -12.20 11.15
CA VAL A 440 -20.73 -10.94 10.55
C VAL A 440 -22.08 -10.53 11.14
N GLU A 441 -23.08 -11.42 11.13
CA GLU A 441 -24.39 -11.13 11.74
C GLU A 441 -24.29 -10.85 13.25
N ALA A 442 -23.37 -11.51 13.95
CA ALA A 442 -23.14 -11.26 15.37
C ALA A 442 -22.50 -9.89 15.64
N ALA A 443 -21.57 -9.46 14.77
CA ALA A 443 -20.91 -8.14 14.87
C ALA A 443 -21.85 -6.96 14.58
N MET A 444 -22.94 -7.19 13.85
CA MET A 444 -23.98 -6.20 13.53
C MET A 444 -25.04 -6.05 14.64
N LYS A 445 -25.08 -6.94 15.62
CA LYS A 445 -26.01 -6.82 16.74
C LYS A 445 -25.61 -5.66 17.65
N HIS A 446 -26.57 -4.77 17.92
CA HIS A 446 -26.46 -3.64 18.85
C HIS A 446 -26.66 -4.11 20.29
#